data_ff358a273f97e5131fd276ae10180e66
#
_entry.id   ff358a273f97e5131fd276ae10180e66
#
_cell.length_a   1.000
_cell.length_b   1.000
_cell.length_c   1.000
_cell.angle_alpha   90.00
_cell.angle_beta   90.00
_cell.angle_gamma   90.00
#
_symmetry.space_group_name_H-M   'P 1'
#
loop_
_entity.id
_entity.type
_entity.pdbx_description
1 polymer ?
#
loop_
_entity_poly.entity_id
_entity_poly.type
_entity_poly.pdbx_seq_one_letter_code
_entity_poly.pdbx_strand_id
1 'polypeptide(L)'
;MNMYCSRRRALQLLGASTVATSTAGCLSSGTLDEFALIADELDLSTVGRPYLWPEPTEIKAVTRVDFTAEMKTRYISELFDQGRVTVKQWPLVRRAQWGTTTRPYPTFLKQNDSYYQVQIADERNLNRKRWHFAVDRVDEGPPDDATVESRPFDLSTQDEKVVEAALDAVYAGNDGFLGDPEFDELQTVEFHHGLDVDASALIPSPPFDFVELSEDYFQTVTDQRTVPVPEWTYTVTELTRSRSEFNEYARDKIVKHDLGSTDLSESARRVIDDAISEDPRRYEEGAPPSDGLAEVLEALGILSDLDPIDSYQSRVDFRNVVAEYQGTTYRFALIVTP
;
A
#
# COMPACT_ATOMS: atom_id res chain seq x y z
N MET A 1 7.18 31.08 -5.82
CA MET A 1 5.83 31.59 -5.51
C MET A 1 4.89 30.46 -5.89
N ASN A 2 4.76 29.47 -5.00
CA ASN A 2 4.01 28.23 -5.25
C ASN A 2 2.54 28.48 -4.93
N MET A 3 1.70 28.42 -5.96
CA MET A 3 0.25 28.42 -5.77
C MET A 3 -0.21 26.99 -5.45
N TYR A 4 -0.49 26.73 -4.18
CA TYR A 4 -1.29 25.57 -3.79
C TYR A 4 -2.74 25.78 -4.26
N CYS A 5 -3.13 25.10 -5.32
CA CYS A 5 -4.51 25.05 -5.76
C CYS A 5 -5.29 24.15 -4.80
N SER A 6 -6.20 24.75 -4.04
CA SER A 6 -7.05 24.03 -3.08
C SER A 6 -7.97 23.06 -3.83
N ARG A 7 -7.87 21.76 -3.51
CA ARG A 7 -8.64 20.64 -4.09
C ARG A 7 -10.19 20.82 -4.06
N ARG A 8 -10.69 21.70 -3.20
CA ARG A 8 -12.14 22.01 -3.07
C ARG A 8 -12.78 22.74 -4.27
N ARG A 9 -12.01 23.30 -5.19
CA ARG A 9 -12.57 24.06 -6.34
C ARG A 9 -12.81 23.23 -7.60
N ALA A 10 -12.29 22.03 -7.71
CA ALA A 10 -12.47 21.18 -8.89
C ALA A 10 -13.87 20.54 -8.98
N LEU A 11 -14.51 20.27 -7.84
CA LEU A 11 -15.84 19.63 -7.80
C LEU A 11 -17.03 20.58 -8.04
N GLN A 12 -16.81 21.90 -8.03
CA GLN A 12 -17.90 22.88 -8.23
C GLN A 12 -18.17 23.26 -9.70
N LEU A 13 -17.43 22.74 -10.67
CA LEU A 13 -17.54 23.12 -12.09
C LEU A 13 -18.24 22.09 -13.01
N LEU A 14 -18.78 20.98 -12.46
CA LEU A 14 -19.45 19.95 -13.24
C LEU A 14 -20.99 19.96 -13.20
N GLY A 15 -21.58 21.02 -12.74
CA GLY A 15 -23.03 21.21 -12.76
C GLY A 15 -23.49 22.10 -13.89
N ALA A 16 -23.78 21.60 -15.07
CA ALA A 16 -24.82 21.98 -16.04
C ALA A 16 -24.42 21.70 -17.49
N SER A 17 -24.96 20.64 -18.08
CA SER A 17 -25.53 20.70 -19.44
C SER A 17 -26.11 19.32 -19.84
N THR A 18 -27.40 19.20 -19.74
CA THR A 18 -28.20 18.17 -20.39
C THR A 18 -28.36 18.51 -21.87
N VAL A 19 -27.86 17.62 -22.76
CA VAL A 19 -28.40 17.47 -24.10
C VAL A 19 -28.38 16.01 -24.47
N ALA A 20 -29.58 15.44 -24.62
CA ALA A 20 -29.82 14.11 -25.13
C ALA A 20 -29.55 14.06 -26.62
N THR A 21 -28.67 13.21 -27.10
CA THR A 21 -28.67 12.69 -28.47
C THR A 21 -28.35 11.20 -28.47
N SER A 22 -29.37 10.44 -28.77
CA SER A 22 -29.30 9.01 -29.07
C SER A 22 -28.50 8.76 -30.34
N THR A 23 -27.38 8.05 -30.26
CA THR A 23 -26.77 7.35 -31.37
C THR A 23 -26.36 5.95 -30.92
N ALA A 24 -27.03 4.96 -31.53
CA ALA A 24 -26.64 3.57 -31.48
C ALA A 24 -25.29 3.38 -32.18
N GLY A 25 -24.36 2.67 -31.53
CA GLY A 25 -23.16 2.22 -32.22
C GLY A 25 -22.02 1.81 -31.32
N CYS A 26 -21.73 0.53 -31.39
CA CYS A 26 -20.49 -0.13 -30.96
C CYS A 26 -20.35 -0.45 -29.46
N LEU A 27 -20.69 -1.68 -29.14
CA LEU A 27 -20.17 -2.44 -28.01
C LEU A 27 -18.62 -2.49 -28.08
N SER A 28 -17.96 -1.51 -27.50
CA SER A 28 -16.61 -1.70 -27.00
C SER A 28 -16.79 -2.32 -25.61
N SER A 29 -16.25 -3.51 -25.41
CA SER A 29 -16.09 -4.13 -24.09
C SER A 29 -14.98 -3.37 -23.34
N GLY A 30 -15.20 -2.09 -23.10
CA GLY A 30 -14.42 -1.32 -22.12
C GLY A 30 -14.96 -1.67 -20.75
N THR A 31 -14.10 -2.07 -19.85
CA THR A 31 -14.37 -2.06 -18.42
C THR A 31 -14.88 -0.66 -18.07
N LEU A 32 -16.13 -0.58 -17.61
CA LEU A 32 -16.68 0.68 -17.12
C LEU A 32 -15.97 0.97 -15.80
N ASP A 33 -15.44 2.18 -15.66
CA ASP A 33 -14.94 2.69 -14.39
C ASP A 33 -16.03 2.51 -13.33
N GLU A 34 -15.74 1.79 -12.26
CA GLU A 34 -16.74 1.31 -11.32
C GLU A 34 -16.31 1.50 -9.88
N PHE A 35 -17.29 1.91 -9.05
CA PHE A 35 -17.19 1.89 -7.60
C PHE A 35 -18.02 0.75 -7.04
N ALA A 36 -17.43 -0.04 -6.14
CA ALA A 36 -18.16 -1.06 -5.42
C ALA A 36 -17.94 -0.93 -3.92
N LEU A 37 -19.02 -0.63 -3.18
CA LEU A 37 -19.01 -0.59 -1.72
C LEU A 37 -19.52 -1.93 -1.18
N ILE A 38 -18.70 -2.58 -0.35
CA ILE A 38 -19.00 -3.85 0.29
C ILE A 38 -19.07 -3.62 1.80
N ALA A 39 -20.04 -4.25 2.47
CA ALA A 39 -20.15 -4.20 3.91
C ALA A 39 -20.33 -5.60 4.49
N ASP A 40 -19.37 -6.03 5.31
CA ASP A 40 -19.45 -7.29 6.04
C ASP A 40 -19.80 -7.01 7.50
N GLU A 41 -20.82 -7.72 8.03
CA GLU A 41 -21.10 -7.67 9.45
C GLU A 41 -19.92 -8.18 10.25
N LEU A 42 -19.55 -7.43 11.28
CA LEU A 42 -18.37 -7.70 12.09
C LEU A 42 -18.79 -8.28 13.45
N ASP A 43 -18.35 -9.50 13.74
CA ASP A 43 -18.47 -10.07 15.07
C ASP A 43 -17.56 -9.32 16.05
N LEU A 44 -18.16 -8.58 16.96
CA LEU A 44 -17.43 -7.80 17.97
C LEU A 44 -16.56 -8.64 18.89
N SER A 45 -16.86 -9.94 19.04
CA SER A 45 -16.02 -10.87 19.80
C SER A 45 -14.68 -11.18 19.13
N THR A 46 -14.55 -10.83 17.86
CA THR A 46 -13.34 -11.07 17.04
C THR A 46 -12.80 -9.82 16.38
N VAL A 47 -13.36 -8.63 16.68
CA VAL A 47 -13.03 -7.36 16.04
C VAL A 47 -11.52 -7.04 16.05
N GLY A 48 -10.83 -7.38 17.12
CA GLY A 48 -9.38 -7.17 17.25
C GLY A 48 -8.51 -8.14 16.45
N ARG A 49 -9.08 -9.28 16.00
CA ARG A 49 -8.30 -10.35 15.36
C ARG A 49 -7.55 -9.92 14.09
N PRO A 50 -8.11 -9.15 13.17
CA PRO A 50 -7.39 -8.71 11.96
C PRO A 50 -6.20 -7.78 12.25
N TYR A 51 -6.19 -7.15 13.41
CA TYR A 51 -5.17 -6.19 13.84
C TYR A 51 -4.17 -6.81 14.83
N LEU A 52 -4.43 -8.06 15.24
CA LEU A 52 -3.53 -8.82 16.11
C LEU A 52 -2.44 -9.45 15.25
N TRP A 53 -1.20 -9.08 15.52
CA TRP A 53 -0.06 -9.72 14.89
C TRP A 53 0.14 -11.12 15.46
N PRO A 54 0.57 -12.08 14.63
CA PRO A 54 1.02 -13.38 15.14
C PRO A 54 2.23 -13.20 16.06
N GLU A 55 2.49 -14.21 16.86
CA GLU A 55 3.73 -14.24 17.65
C GLU A 55 4.96 -14.10 16.76
N PRO A 56 6.08 -13.54 17.27
CA PRO A 56 7.27 -13.27 16.44
C PRO A 56 7.75 -14.46 15.61
N THR A 57 7.63 -15.67 16.15
CA THR A 57 8.01 -16.93 15.47
C THR A 57 7.12 -17.29 14.28
N GLU A 58 5.90 -16.73 14.19
CA GLU A 58 4.94 -16.99 13.11
C GLU A 58 4.95 -15.89 12.04
N ILE A 59 5.77 -14.83 12.21
CA ILE A 59 5.83 -13.72 11.27
C ILE A 59 6.46 -14.21 9.96
N LYS A 60 5.64 -14.20 8.90
CA LYS A 60 6.10 -14.57 7.56
C LYS A 60 7.05 -13.51 7.00
N ALA A 61 8.01 -13.98 6.20
CA ALA A 61 8.92 -13.12 5.47
C ALA A 61 8.15 -12.12 4.61
N VAL A 62 8.59 -10.88 4.62
CA VAL A 62 8.24 -9.91 3.60
C VAL A 62 9.12 -10.24 2.40
N THR A 63 8.49 -10.48 1.25
CA THR A 63 9.17 -10.88 0.00
C THR A 63 9.94 -9.75 -0.66
N ARG A 64 10.61 -8.90 0.13
CA ARG A 64 11.49 -7.86 -0.38
C ARG A 64 12.91 -8.17 0.06
N VAL A 65 13.86 -7.84 -0.76
CA VAL A 65 15.31 -8.08 -0.55
C VAL A 65 15.77 -7.67 0.85
N ASP A 66 15.09 -6.77 1.43
CA ASP A 66 15.54 -5.81 2.40
C ASP A 66 14.84 -5.86 3.77
N PHE A 67 13.69 -6.49 3.89
CA PHE A 67 12.96 -6.56 5.16
C PHE A 67 12.45 -7.99 5.41
N THR A 68 13.33 -8.82 5.90
CA THR A 68 13.07 -10.24 6.12
C THR A 68 12.21 -10.49 7.37
N ALA A 69 11.61 -11.67 7.46
CA ALA A 69 10.93 -12.13 8.67
C ALA A 69 11.86 -12.12 9.89
N GLU A 70 13.12 -12.44 9.69
CA GLU A 70 14.13 -12.45 10.73
C GLU A 70 14.38 -11.04 11.30
N MET A 71 14.54 -10.04 10.45
CA MET A 71 14.67 -8.64 10.88
C MET A 71 13.44 -8.19 11.65
N LYS A 72 12.26 -8.51 11.14
CA LYS A 72 10.99 -8.15 11.79
C LYS A 72 10.85 -8.82 13.16
N THR A 73 11.17 -10.10 13.25
CA THR A 73 11.18 -10.86 14.50
C THR A 73 12.14 -10.24 15.51
N ARG A 74 13.35 -9.88 15.07
CA ARG A 74 14.34 -9.21 15.92
C ARG A 74 13.83 -7.88 16.46
N TYR A 75 13.24 -7.01 15.62
CA TYR A 75 12.68 -5.74 16.06
C TYR A 75 11.52 -5.91 17.05
N ILE A 76 10.69 -6.92 16.88
CA ILE A 76 9.60 -7.21 17.82
C ILE A 76 10.17 -7.73 19.16
N SER A 77 11.17 -8.60 19.14
CA SER A 77 11.83 -9.05 20.36
C SER A 77 12.48 -7.86 21.09
N GLU A 78 13.19 -7.00 20.38
CA GLU A 78 13.78 -5.79 20.96
C GLU A 78 12.73 -4.84 21.54
N LEU A 79 11.58 -4.71 20.86
CA LEU A 79 10.46 -3.92 21.37
C LEU A 79 9.94 -4.42 22.71
N PHE A 80 9.84 -5.73 22.91
CA PHE A 80 9.44 -6.32 24.19
C PHE A 80 10.53 -6.20 25.26
N ASP A 81 11.79 -6.43 24.89
CA ASP A 81 12.91 -6.43 25.83
C ASP A 81 13.21 -5.02 26.36
N GLN A 82 13.07 -4.00 25.52
CA GLN A 82 13.43 -2.62 25.83
C GLN A 82 12.22 -1.69 26.01
N GLY A 83 11.01 -2.17 25.71
CA GLY A 83 9.78 -1.37 25.71
C GLY A 83 9.68 -0.37 24.54
N ARG A 84 10.74 -0.28 23.74
CA ARG A 84 10.80 0.59 22.56
C ARG A 84 11.80 0.05 21.53
N VAL A 85 11.54 0.38 20.26
CA VAL A 85 12.46 0.08 19.15
C VAL A 85 12.38 1.17 18.08
N THR A 86 13.50 1.45 17.42
CA THR A 86 13.55 2.38 16.29
C THR A 86 13.82 1.60 15.01
N VAL A 87 12.93 1.73 14.04
CA VAL A 87 12.96 1.03 12.76
C VAL A 87 13.03 2.04 11.63
N LYS A 88 13.86 1.76 10.65
CA LYS A 88 14.07 2.62 9.50
C LYS A 88 13.50 1.99 8.25
N GLN A 89 13.04 2.82 7.32
CA GLN A 89 12.66 2.48 5.96
C GLN A 89 11.32 1.72 5.82
N TRP A 90 11.07 0.66 6.61
CA TRP A 90 9.80 -0.06 6.60
C TRP A 90 9.14 -0.04 7.95
N PRO A 91 7.85 0.30 8.01
CA PRO A 91 7.13 0.32 9.27
C PRO A 91 6.90 -1.09 9.80
N LEU A 92 7.07 -1.30 11.10
CA LEU A 92 6.63 -2.53 11.78
C LEU A 92 5.12 -2.63 11.83
N VAL A 93 4.46 -1.50 12.08
CA VAL A 93 3.00 -1.42 12.15
C VAL A 93 2.45 -1.46 10.74
N ARG A 94 1.44 -2.30 10.53
CA ARG A 94 0.73 -2.36 9.26
C ARG A 94 0.07 -1.01 9.01
N ARG A 95 0.56 -0.28 8.03
CA ARG A 95 -0.20 0.82 7.44
C ARG A 95 -1.25 0.21 6.54
N ALA A 96 -2.37 0.86 6.46
CA ALA A 96 -3.34 0.56 5.43
C ALA A 96 -2.61 0.51 4.07
N GLN A 97 -2.77 -0.57 3.37
CA GLN A 97 -2.22 -0.72 2.02
C GLN A 97 -3.28 -0.27 1.04
N TRP A 98 -2.86 0.47 0.00
CA TRP A 98 -3.70 0.82 -1.14
C TRP A 98 -5.00 1.52 -0.76
N GLY A 99 -5.07 2.80 -1.03
CA GLY A 99 -6.29 3.58 -0.90
C GLY A 99 -6.95 3.61 0.47
N THR A 100 -6.37 3.05 1.46
CA THR A 100 -6.84 3.25 2.82
C THR A 100 -6.27 4.56 3.33
N THR A 101 -7.03 5.23 4.19
CA THR A 101 -6.57 6.43 4.87
C THR A 101 -5.14 6.23 5.35
N THR A 102 -4.28 7.20 5.16
CA THR A 102 -2.86 7.15 5.54
C THR A 102 -2.65 7.02 7.05
N ARG A 103 -3.72 6.93 7.83
CA ARG A 103 -3.67 6.74 9.28
C ARG A 103 -3.29 5.31 9.61
N PRO A 104 -2.26 5.10 10.44
CA PRO A 104 -1.93 3.78 10.93
C PRO A 104 -3.11 3.22 11.73
N TYR A 105 -3.53 1.99 11.39
CA TYR A 105 -4.49 1.27 12.22
C TYR A 105 -3.87 0.92 13.56
N PRO A 106 -4.69 0.83 14.62
CA PRO A 106 -4.23 0.27 15.88
C PRO A 106 -3.68 -1.14 15.61
N THR A 107 -2.50 -1.42 16.14
CA THR A 107 -1.83 -2.70 15.98
C THR A 107 -1.60 -3.33 17.32
N PHE A 108 -1.94 -4.61 17.41
CA PHE A 108 -1.84 -5.36 18.64
C PHE A 108 -0.89 -6.54 18.47
N LEU A 109 -0.22 -6.91 19.55
CA LEU A 109 0.61 -8.09 19.66
C LEU A 109 0.08 -9.00 20.77
N LYS A 110 0.21 -10.30 20.59
CA LYS A 110 -0.01 -11.28 21.65
C LYS A 110 1.31 -11.98 21.96
N GLN A 111 1.70 -11.99 23.23
CA GLN A 111 2.87 -12.72 23.73
C GLN A 111 2.59 -13.25 25.13
N ASN A 112 2.92 -14.51 25.38
CA ASN A 112 2.78 -15.15 26.71
C ASN A 112 1.39 -14.93 27.34
N ASP A 113 0.32 -15.09 26.54
CA ASP A 113 -1.07 -14.86 26.92
C ASP A 113 -1.44 -13.41 27.31
N SER A 114 -0.53 -12.47 27.16
CA SER A 114 -0.81 -11.04 27.28
C SER A 114 -1.04 -10.39 25.93
N TYR A 115 -1.91 -9.38 25.91
CA TYR A 115 -2.19 -8.55 24.76
C TYR A 115 -1.57 -7.18 24.94
N TYR A 116 -0.96 -6.67 23.88
CA TYR A 116 -0.20 -5.43 23.89
C TYR A 116 -0.66 -4.53 22.75
N GLN A 117 -0.65 -3.23 23.00
CA GLN A 117 -0.78 -2.22 21.93
C GLN A 117 0.60 -1.74 21.51
N VAL A 118 0.86 -1.75 20.21
CA VAL A 118 2.01 -1.10 19.60
C VAL A 118 1.61 0.30 19.15
N GLN A 119 2.40 1.29 19.51
CA GLN A 119 2.18 2.69 19.18
C GLN A 119 3.41 3.28 18.51
N ILE A 120 3.20 4.18 17.55
CA ILE A 120 4.26 5.03 17.01
C ILE A 120 4.43 6.20 17.98
N ALA A 121 5.56 6.22 18.66
CA ALA A 121 5.92 7.29 19.61
C ALA A 121 6.59 8.47 18.91
N ASP A 122 7.31 8.22 17.80
CA ASP A 122 7.97 9.25 17.00
C ASP A 122 8.08 8.79 15.54
N GLU A 123 7.96 9.75 14.63
CA GLU A 123 8.12 9.54 13.19
C GLU A 123 8.88 10.72 12.58
N ARG A 124 9.96 10.42 11.87
CA ARG A 124 10.74 11.44 11.19
C ARG A 124 11.34 10.93 9.90
N ASN A 125 11.65 11.85 8.99
CA ASN A 125 12.40 11.57 7.78
C ASN A 125 13.84 12.03 7.92
N LEU A 126 14.77 11.12 7.60
CA LEU A 126 16.19 11.39 7.57
C LEU A 126 16.66 11.42 6.11
N ASN A 127 17.32 12.51 5.70
CA ASN A 127 17.98 12.52 4.39
C ASN A 127 19.23 11.66 4.45
N ARG A 128 19.31 10.64 3.58
CA ARG A 128 20.45 9.72 3.47
C ARG A 128 20.89 9.59 2.03
N LYS A 129 22.20 9.55 1.81
CA LYS A 129 22.74 9.12 0.53
C LYS A 129 22.59 7.61 0.41
N ARG A 130 22.00 7.15 -0.69
CA ARG A 130 21.76 5.76 -1.02
C ARG A 130 22.22 5.47 -2.43
N TRP A 131 22.83 4.33 -2.62
CA TRP A 131 23.04 3.78 -3.94
C TRP A 131 21.74 3.19 -4.46
N HIS A 132 21.54 3.34 -5.75
CA HIS A 132 20.44 2.75 -6.50
C HIS A 132 21.03 1.93 -7.63
N PHE A 133 20.48 0.77 -7.84
CA PHE A 133 20.77 -0.12 -8.95
C PHE A 133 19.50 -0.29 -9.77
N ALA A 134 19.61 -0.21 -11.08
CA ALA A 134 18.52 -0.46 -12.00
C ALA A 134 19.05 -1.23 -13.19
N VAL A 135 18.13 -1.81 -13.95
CA VAL A 135 18.39 -2.35 -15.28
C VAL A 135 17.39 -1.75 -16.26
N ASP A 136 17.85 -1.42 -17.44
CA ASP A 136 17.03 -0.91 -18.53
C ASP A 136 17.06 -1.87 -19.71
N ARG A 137 15.89 -2.25 -20.22
CA ARG A 137 15.79 -3.18 -21.34
C ARG A 137 16.20 -2.47 -22.64
N VAL A 138 17.11 -3.08 -23.39
CA VAL A 138 17.57 -2.54 -24.67
C VAL A 138 17.06 -3.41 -25.82
N ASP A 139 16.62 -2.73 -26.89
CA ASP A 139 16.11 -3.42 -28.10
C ASP A 139 17.24 -3.96 -28.99
N GLU A 140 18.41 -3.32 -28.92
CA GLU A 140 19.60 -3.75 -29.63
C GLU A 140 20.51 -4.56 -28.72
N GLY A 141 21.14 -5.62 -29.26
CA GLY A 141 22.09 -6.40 -28.49
C GLY A 141 23.28 -5.56 -28.01
N PRO A 142 23.99 -6.02 -26.95
CA PRO A 142 25.13 -5.31 -26.40
C PRO A 142 26.24 -5.13 -27.45
N PRO A 143 27.06 -4.06 -27.33
CA PRO A 143 28.28 -3.91 -28.13
C PRO A 143 29.22 -5.12 -28.00
N ASP A 144 30.04 -5.38 -29.02
CA ASP A 144 30.98 -6.54 -29.05
C ASP A 144 31.99 -6.53 -27.89
N ASP A 145 32.30 -5.37 -27.32
CA ASP A 145 33.24 -5.18 -26.22
C ASP A 145 32.57 -5.06 -24.84
N ALA A 146 31.25 -5.16 -24.78
CA ALA A 146 30.51 -5.08 -23.52
C ALA A 146 30.65 -6.38 -22.72
N THR A 147 30.68 -6.22 -21.41
CA THR A 147 30.62 -7.36 -20.48
C THR A 147 29.17 -7.73 -20.18
N VAL A 148 28.84 -9.00 -20.39
CA VAL A 148 27.46 -9.51 -20.19
C VAL A 148 27.48 -10.57 -19.10
N GLU A 149 26.58 -10.44 -18.15
CA GLU A 149 26.35 -11.41 -17.08
C GLU A 149 25.06 -12.19 -17.37
N SER A 150 25.11 -13.52 -17.27
CA SER A 150 23.98 -14.41 -17.56
C SER A 150 23.73 -15.35 -16.39
N ARG A 151 22.52 -15.88 -16.28
CA ARG A 151 22.21 -16.87 -15.22
C ARG A 151 22.91 -18.21 -15.47
N PRO A 152 23.42 -18.91 -14.42
CA PRO A 152 23.46 -18.47 -13.02
C PRO A 152 24.47 -17.34 -12.81
N PHE A 153 24.10 -16.32 -12.04
CA PHE A 153 24.97 -15.17 -11.80
C PHE A 153 26.20 -15.54 -10.95
N ASP A 154 27.38 -15.04 -11.32
CA ASP A 154 28.60 -15.15 -10.48
C ASP A 154 28.66 -13.99 -9.48
N LEU A 155 27.63 -13.86 -8.65
CA LEU A 155 27.45 -12.78 -7.70
C LEU A 155 27.27 -13.30 -6.27
N SER A 156 27.43 -12.42 -5.29
CA SER A 156 27.02 -12.71 -3.93
C SER A 156 25.49 -12.93 -3.87
N THR A 157 25.01 -13.73 -2.90
CA THR A 157 23.56 -13.94 -2.71
C THR A 157 22.79 -12.64 -2.51
N GLN A 158 23.42 -11.61 -1.94
CA GLN A 158 22.82 -10.28 -1.80
C GLN A 158 22.68 -9.61 -3.17
N ASP A 159 23.75 -9.58 -3.94
CA ASP A 159 23.78 -8.90 -5.24
C ASP A 159 22.87 -9.62 -6.26
N GLU A 160 22.84 -10.94 -6.24
CA GLU A 160 21.89 -11.72 -7.04
C GLU A 160 20.45 -11.29 -6.78
N LYS A 161 20.05 -11.15 -5.52
CA LYS A 161 18.72 -10.67 -5.16
C LYS A 161 18.45 -9.24 -5.60
N VAL A 162 19.48 -8.38 -5.59
CA VAL A 162 19.35 -7.00 -6.08
C VAL A 162 19.11 -6.99 -7.58
N VAL A 163 19.86 -7.76 -8.34
CA VAL A 163 19.69 -7.92 -9.80
C VAL A 163 18.31 -8.49 -10.12
N GLU A 164 17.90 -9.58 -9.43
CA GLU A 164 16.57 -10.16 -9.63
C GLU A 164 15.45 -9.17 -9.32
N ALA A 165 15.56 -8.40 -8.24
CA ALA A 165 14.57 -7.40 -7.90
C ALA A 165 14.49 -6.26 -8.93
N ALA A 166 15.61 -5.88 -9.54
CA ALA A 166 15.66 -4.88 -10.61
C ALA A 166 15.01 -5.43 -11.90
N LEU A 167 15.29 -6.68 -12.27
CA LEU A 167 14.65 -7.34 -13.40
C LEU A 167 13.12 -7.46 -13.20
N ASP A 168 12.69 -7.90 -12.01
CA ASP A 168 11.28 -8.00 -11.66
C ASP A 168 10.57 -6.63 -11.75
N ALA A 169 11.25 -5.55 -11.37
CA ALA A 169 10.72 -4.21 -11.45
C ALA A 169 10.48 -3.75 -12.90
N VAL A 170 11.40 -4.07 -13.81
CA VAL A 170 11.22 -3.79 -15.24
C VAL A 170 10.02 -4.55 -15.81
N TYR A 171 9.87 -5.83 -15.48
CA TYR A 171 8.73 -6.61 -15.96
C TYR A 171 7.39 -6.18 -15.35
N ALA A 172 7.39 -5.71 -14.10
CA ALA A 172 6.18 -5.22 -13.44
C ALA A 172 5.73 -3.84 -13.96
N GLY A 173 6.67 -3.03 -14.47
CA GLY A 173 6.41 -1.69 -15.01
C GLY A 173 6.12 -1.65 -16.52
N ASN A 174 6.32 -2.75 -17.24
CA ASN A 174 6.41 -2.78 -18.72
C ASN A 174 5.07 -2.94 -19.47
N ASP A 175 3.98 -2.44 -18.96
CA ASP A 175 2.77 -2.27 -19.78
C ASP A 175 2.86 -0.98 -20.65
N GLY A 176 4.02 -0.69 -21.25
CA GLY A 176 4.04 0.23 -22.35
C GLY A 176 5.10 1.31 -22.48
N PHE A 177 6.22 1.28 -21.80
CA PHE A 177 7.31 2.21 -22.10
C PHE A 177 8.16 1.71 -23.28
N LEU A 178 7.83 2.19 -24.48
CA LEU A 178 8.70 2.21 -25.65
C LEU A 178 9.37 3.59 -25.69
N GLY A 179 10.46 3.78 -24.98
CA GLY A 179 11.23 5.02 -24.99
C GLY A 179 12.53 4.80 -24.24
N ASP A 180 13.47 5.69 -24.42
CA ASP A 180 14.75 5.70 -23.71
C ASP A 180 14.51 6.45 -22.37
N PRO A 181 14.10 5.76 -21.27
CA PRO A 181 13.70 6.44 -20.04
C PRO A 181 14.92 7.09 -19.40
N GLU A 182 14.77 8.33 -18.92
CA GLU A 182 15.78 8.91 -18.06
C GLU A 182 15.90 8.08 -16.79
N PHE A 183 17.09 8.02 -16.15
CA PHE A 183 17.31 7.23 -14.94
C PHE A 183 16.29 7.52 -13.83
N ASP A 184 15.75 8.73 -13.77
CA ASP A 184 14.70 9.13 -12.82
C ASP A 184 13.37 8.42 -13.06
N GLU A 185 13.14 7.87 -14.25
CA GLU A 185 11.96 7.12 -14.65
C GLU A 185 12.13 5.61 -14.45
N LEU A 186 13.38 5.13 -14.29
CA LEU A 186 13.64 3.72 -14.01
C LEU A 186 13.19 3.32 -12.61
N GLN A 187 12.60 2.14 -12.50
CA GLN A 187 12.33 1.52 -11.21
C GLN A 187 13.62 0.98 -10.61
N THR A 188 14.12 1.66 -9.60
CA THR A 188 15.43 1.36 -9.00
C THR A 188 15.30 0.52 -7.72
N VAL A 189 16.26 -0.36 -7.50
CA VAL A 189 16.49 -1.04 -6.22
C VAL A 189 17.41 -0.18 -5.36
N GLU A 190 16.89 0.35 -4.25
CA GLU A 190 17.67 1.15 -3.31
C GLU A 190 18.50 0.27 -2.38
N PHE A 191 19.79 0.58 -2.25
CA PHE A 191 20.66 -0.02 -1.24
C PHE A 191 20.39 0.62 0.13
N HIS A 192 19.51 0.00 0.87
CA HIS A 192 18.97 0.49 2.12
C HIS A 192 19.63 -0.15 3.34
N HIS A 193 19.13 0.22 4.51
CA HIS A 193 19.55 -0.36 5.79
C HIS A 193 19.26 -1.88 5.83
N GLY A 194 20.29 -2.67 5.88
CA GLY A 194 20.22 -4.15 5.88
C GLY A 194 20.91 -4.79 4.68
N LEU A 195 21.25 -3.99 3.64
CA LEU A 195 22.17 -4.41 2.58
C LEU A 195 23.58 -3.94 2.91
N ASP A 196 24.56 -4.79 2.74
CA ASP A 196 25.97 -4.45 2.93
C ASP A 196 26.52 -3.76 1.68
N VAL A 197 26.59 -2.43 1.77
CA VAL A 197 27.07 -1.57 0.69
C VAL A 197 28.53 -1.85 0.37
N ASP A 198 29.34 -2.12 1.39
CA ASP A 198 30.80 -2.32 1.22
C ASP A 198 31.13 -3.69 0.65
N ALA A 199 30.25 -4.66 0.79
CA ALA A 199 30.41 -6.01 0.26
C ALA A 199 29.78 -6.22 -1.13
N SER A 200 29.01 -5.23 -1.64
CA SER A 200 28.36 -5.35 -2.95
C SER A 200 29.32 -5.09 -4.09
N ALA A 201 29.33 -5.99 -5.09
CA ALA A 201 30.04 -5.78 -6.33
C ALA A 201 29.30 -4.89 -7.33
N LEU A 202 28.01 -4.62 -7.10
CA LEU A 202 27.18 -3.85 -8.01
C LEU A 202 27.39 -2.33 -7.92
N ILE A 203 28.01 -1.86 -6.86
CA ILE A 203 28.21 -0.43 -6.58
C ILE A 203 29.67 -0.15 -6.23
N PRO A 204 30.23 0.99 -6.59
CA PRO A 204 29.63 2.10 -7.35
C PRO A 204 29.40 1.80 -8.83
N SER A 205 29.97 0.73 -9.36
CA SER A 205 29.86 0.31 -10.76
C SER A 205 29.86 -1.20 -10.82
N PRO A 206 28.85 -1.84 -11.44
CA PRO A 206 28.83 -3.28 -11.62
C PRO A 206 30.03 -3.78 -12.42
N PRO A 207 30.47 -5.03 -12.24
CA PRO A 207 31.55 -5.63 -13.04
C PRO A 207 31.10 -6.02 -14.45
N PHE A 208 29.86 -5.79 -14.81
CA PHE A 208 29.25 -6.08 -16.10
C PHE A 208 28.39 -4.91 -16.58
N ASP A 209 28.33 -4.72 -17.89
CA ASP A 209 27.57 -3.64 -18.51
C ASP A 209 26.11 -4.05 -18.75
N PHE A 210 25.87 -5.35 -19.00
CA PHE A 210 24.55 -5.88 -19.31
C PHE A 210 24.27 -7.16 -18.53
N VAL A 211 22.96 -7.38 -18.29
CA VAL A 211 22.40 -8.66 -17.84
C VAL A 211 21.62 -9.28 -18.97
N GLU A 212 21.85 -10.57 -19.25
CA GLU A 212 21.07 -11.34 -20.22
C GLU A 212 20.04 -12.21 -19.50
N LEU A 213 18.79 -12.14 -19.96
CA LEU A 213 17.71 -12.99 -19.49
C LEU A 213 16.78 -13.37 -20.64
N SER A 214 16.71 -14.66 -20.97
CA SER A 214 15.79 -15.20 -21.99
C SER A 214 15.92 -14.52 -23.37
N GLU A 215 17.14 -14.29 -23.83
CA GLU A 215 17.47 -13.59 -25.07
C GLU A 215 17.26 -12.05 -25.07
N ASP A 216 16.75 -11.50 -23.96
CA ASP A 216 16.67 -10.05 -23.74
C ASP A 216 17.93 -9.55 -23.04
N TYR A 217 18.34 -8.33 -23.36
CA TYR A 217 19.48 -7.66 -22.74
C TYR A 217 19.00 -6.45 -21.94
N PHE A 218 19.61 -6.27 -20.77
CA PHE A 218 19.29 -5.20 -19.85
C PHE A 218 20.58 -4.49 -19.46
N GLN A 219 20.68 -3.20 -19.84
CA GLN A 219 21.81 -2.36 -19.46
C GLN A 219 21.75 -2.05 -17.97
N THR A 220 22.89 -2.18 -17.28
CA THR A 220 22.97 -1.87 -15.85
C THR A 220 23.23 -0.40 -15.60
N VAL A 221 22.56 0.17 -14.62
CA VAL A 221 22.70 1.58 -14.25
C VAL A 221 22.80 1.69 -12.73
N THR A 222 23.73 2.53 -12.26
CA THR A 222 23.88 2.84 -10.84
C THR A 222 23.99 4.34 -10.63
N ASP A 223 23.38 4.82 -9.55
CA ASP A 223 23.47 6.22 -9.15
C ASP A 223 23.40 6.36 -7.62
N GLN A 224 23.93 7.46 -7.11
CA GLN A 224 23.86 7.78 -5.69
C GLN A 224 22.99 9.01 -5.45
N ARG A 225 21.85 8.81 -4.80
CA ARG A 225 20.87 9.85 -4.53
C ARG A 225 20.73 10.15 -3.05
N THR A 226 20.28 11.37 -2.75
CA THR A 226 19.83 11.71 -1.40
C THR A 226 18.33 11.49 -1.33
N VAL A 227 17.92 10.49 -0.55
CA VAL A 227 16.52 10.12 -0.41
C VAL A 227 16.02 10.34 1.03
N PRO A 228 14.73 10.65 1.21
CA PRO A 228 14.13 10.69 2.53
C PRO A 228 13.93 9.25 3.03
N VAL A 229 14.62 8.89 4.10
CA VAL A 229 14.47 7.60 4.78
C VAL A 229 13.58 7.80 6.00
N PRO A 230 12.36 7.25 6.01
CA PRO A 230 11.51 7.34 7.17
C PRO A 230 12.05 6.51 8.32
N GLU A 231 11.92 7.02 9.53
CA GLU A 231 12.31 6.38 10.76
C GLU A 231 11.16 6.47 11.76
N TRP A 232 10.78 5.35 12.36
CA TRP A 232 9.73 5.27 13.36
C TRP A 232 10.28 4.73 14.66
N THR A 233 9.89 5.34 15.76
CA THR A 233 10.10 4.79 17.09
C THR A 233 8.80 4.21 17.60
N TYR A 234 8.80 2.91 17.88
CA TYR A 234 7.66 2.20 18.42
C TYR A 234 7.82 2.00 19.91
N THR A 235 6.69 2.00 20.61
CA THR A 235 6.57 1.60 22.01
C THR A 235 5.49 0.53 22.14
N VAL A 236 5.56 -0.24 23.22
CA VAL A 236 4.59 -1.30 23.51
C VAL A 236 4.03 -1.10 24.90
N THR A 237 2.72 -1.29 25.05
CA THR A 237 2.02 -1.21 26.34
C THR A 237 1.18 -2.47 26.53
N GLU A 238 1.36 -3.16 27.65
CA GLU A 238 0.49 -4.28 28.02
C GLU A 238 -0.93 -3.76 28.30
N LEU A 239 -1.92 -4.38 27.67
CA LEU A 239 -3.33 -4.04 27.81
C LEU A 239 -4.02 -4.94 28.83
N THR A 240 -3.96 -6.25 28.59
CA THR A 240 -4.67 -7.23 29.39
C THR A 240 -4.17 -8.65 29.10
N ARG A 241 -4.54 -9.59 29.98
CA ARG A 241 -4.40 -11.04 29.75
C ARG A 241 -5.72 -11.71 29.43
N SER A 242 -6.80 -10.94 29.40
CA SER A 242 -8.14 -11.41 29.08
C SER A 242 -8.48 -11.16 27.62
N ARG A 243 -8.89 -12.20 26.90
CA ARG A 243 -9.34 -12.08 25.51
C ARG A 243 -10.60 -11.20 25.39
N SER A 244 -11.52 -11.29 26.34
CA SER A 244 -12.74 -10.47 26.33
C SER A 244 -12.42 -8.99 26.50
N GLU A 245 -11.59 -8.65 27.49
CA GLU A 245 -11.14 -7.26 27.71
C GLU A 245 -10.34 -6.74 26.53
N PHE A 246 -9.51 -7.58 25.90
CA PHE A 246 -8.82 -7.22 24.66
C PHE A 246 -9.78 -6.86 23.54
N ASN A 247 -10.80 -7.68 23.29
CA ASN A 247 -11.78 -7.41 22.24
C ASN A 247 -12.59 -6.14 22.52
N GLU A 248 -12.96 -5.90 23.77
CA GLU A 248 -13.63 -4.66 24.18
C GLU A 248 -12.75 -3.45 23.92
N TYR A 249 -11.49 -3.49 24.36
CA TYR A 249 -10.53 -2.44 24.09
C TYR A 249 -10.30 -2.21 22.57
N ALA A 250 -10.13 -3.29 21.81
CA ALA A 250 -9.92 -3.23 20.39
C ALA A 250 -11.12 -2.61 19.67
N ARG A 251 -12.35 -2.97 20.06
CA ARG A 251 -13.57 -2.37 19.52
C ARG A 251 -13.54 -0.86 19.67
N ASP A 252 -13.26 -0.35 20.87
CA ASP A 252 -13.26 1.09 21.15
C ASP A 252 -12.19 1.86 20.38
N LYS A 253 -11.16 1.15 19.89
CA LYS A 253 -10.08 1.75 19.07
C LYS A 253 -10.31 1.62 17.56
N ILE A 254 -11.03 0.60 17.13
CA ILE A 254 -11.20 0.26 15.71
C ILE A 254 -12.49 0.86 15.14
N VAL A 255 -13.58 0.84 15.89
CA VAL A 255 -14.84 1.47 15.46
C VAL A 255 -14.68 2.99 15.51
N LYS A 256 -14.65 3.64 14.36
CA LYS A 256 -14.35 5.06 14.22
C LYS A 256 -15.52 5.91 13.77
N HIS A 257 -16.50 5.27 13.13
CA HIS A 257 -17.58 5.97 12.48
C HIS A 257 -18.91 5.45 13.03
N ASP A 258 -19.82 6.34 13.31
CA ASP A 258 -21.21 6.05 13.69
C ASP A 258 -22.13 6.63 12.60
N LEU A 259 -22.45 5.79 11.63
CA LEU A 259 -23.33 6.15 10.53
C LEU A 259 -24.80 6.32 10.99
N GLY A 260 -25.15 5.74 12.14
CA GLY A 260 -26.49 5.85 12.71
C GLY A 260 -26.75 7.23 13.31
N SER A 261 -25.71 7.89 13.85
CA SER A 261 -25.81 9.25 14.40
C SER A 261 -25.51 10.35 13.36
N THR A 262 -25.01 9.98 12.16
CA THR A 262 -24.77 10.92 11.06
C THR A 262 -26.11 11.23 10.35
N ASP A 263 -26.35 12.52 10.06
CA ASP A 263 -27.57 12.92 9.31
C ASP A 263 -27.39 12.63 7.82
N LEU A 264 -27.55 11.35 7.46
CA LEU A 264 -27.43 10.86 6.10
C LEU A 264 -28.73 11.10 5.31
N SER A 265 -28.58 11.46 4.04
CA SER A 265 -29.68 11.57 3.11
C SER A 265 -30.36 10.19 2.88
N GLU A 266 -31.56 10.18 2.31
CA GLU A 266 -32.25 8.95 1.94
C GLU A 266 -31.48 8.16 0.86
N SER A 267 -30.79 8.85 -0.06
CA SER A 267 -29.94 8.24 -1.06
C SER A 267 -28.73 7.54 -0.43
N ALA A 268 -28.06 8.19 0.52
CA ALA A 268 -26.93 7.62 1.24
C ALA A 268 -27.33 6.39 2.06
N ARG A 269 -28.48 6.46 2.75
CA ARG A 269 -29.01 5.28 3.48
C ARG A 269 -29.28 4.11 2.56
N ARG A 270 -29.86 4.32 1.37
CA ARG A 270 -30.06 3.26 0.37
C ARG A 270 -28.75 2.64 -0.06
N VAL A 271 -27.71 3.43 -0.31
CA VAL A 271 -26.36 2.90 -0.65
C VAL A 271 -25.84 1.97 0.45
N ILE A 272 -25.99 2.35 1.72
CA ILE A 272 -25.58 1.51 2.84
C ILE A 272 -26.46 0.25 2.91
N ASP A 273 -27.79 0.39 2.84
CA ASP A 273 -28.74 -0.73 2.91
C ASP A 273 -28.47 -1.76 1.78
N ASP A 274 -28.16 -1.29 0.57
CA ASP A 274 -27.79 -2.16 -0.54
C ASP A 274 -26.44 -2.85 -0.29
N ALA A 275 -25.45 -2.14 0.26
CA ALA A 275 -24.12 -2.69 0.55
C ALA A 275 -24.16 -3.76 1.66
N ILE A 276 -25.13 -3.70 2.60
CA ILE A 276 -25.28 -4.68 3.69
C ILE A 276 -26.27 -5.78 3.36
N SER A 277 -27.01 -5.69 2.26
CA SER A 277 -27.99 -6.70 1.85
C SER A 277 -27.36 -8.08 1.67
N GLU A 278 -28.13 -9.16 1.86
CA GLU A 278 -27.58 -10.52 1.89
C GLU A 278 -27.08 -11.03 0.54
N ASP A 279 -27.62 -10.51 -0.60
CA ASP A 279 -27.24 -11.00 -1.92
C ASP A 279 -27.55 -9.99 -3.05
N PRO A 280 -26.53 -9.44 -3.72
CA PRO A 280 -25.10 -9.46 -3.33
C PRO A 280 -24.83 -8.43 -2.22
N ARG A 281 -23.95 -8.72 -1.26
CA ARG A 281 -23.47 -7.76 -0.23
C ARG A 281 -22.59 -6.69 -0.84
N ARG A 282 -23.14 -5.96 -1.80
CA ARG A 282 -22.37 -5.06 -2.62
C ARG A 282 -23.29 -4.04 -3.27
N TYR A 283 -22.98 -2.78 -3.08
CA TYR A 283 -23.51 -1.69 -3.88
C TYR A 283 -22.53 -1.37 -4.99
N GLU A 284 -22.99 -1.22 -6.22
CA GLU A 284 -22.17 -0.91 -7.39
C GLU A 284 -22.74 0.26 -8.17
N GLU A 285 -21.86 1.16 -8.61
CA GLU A 285 -22.23 2.21 -9.55
C GLU A 285 -21.03 2.63 -10.41
N GLY A 286 -21.32 3.19 -11.60
CA GLY A 286 -20.32 3.76 -12.49
C GLY A 286 -19.78 5.11 -11.98
N ALA A 287 -18.62 5.50 -12.50
CA ALA A 287 -18.05 6.81 -12.23
C ALA A 287 -18.79 7.95 -12.99
N PRO A 288 -18.88 9.16 -12.41
CA PRO A 288 -18.47 9.56 -11.06
C PRO A 288 -19.42 9.04 -9.97
N PRO A 289 -18.98 8.98 -8.69
CA PRO A 289 -19.85 8.53 -7.62
C PRO A 289 -21.08 9.43 -7.49
N SER A 290 -22.23 8.83 -7.24
CA SER A 290 -23.48 9.57 -6.95
C SER A 290 -23.34 10.39 -5.68
N ASP A 291 -24.22 11.39 -5.49
CA ASP A 291 -24.27 12.16 -4.26
C ASP A 291 -24.47 11.25 -3.03
N GLY A 292 -25.24 10.17 -3.17
CA GLY A 292 -25.47 9.21 -2.09
C GLY A 292 -24.22 8.44 -1.71
N LEU A 293 -23.49 7.90 -2.68
CA LEU A 293 -22.21 7.21 -2.43
C LEU A 293 -21.17 8.19 -1.90
N ALA A 294 -21.04 9.38 -2.48
CA ALA A 294 -20.09 10.39 -2.03
C ALA A 294 -20.32 10.77 -0.55
N GLU A 295 -21.57 10.93 -0.13
CA GLU A 295 -21.95 11.21 1.26
C GLU A 295 -21.56 10.06 2.21
N VAL A 296 -21.79 8.80 1.79
CA VAL A 296 -21.35 7.61 2.57
C VAL A 296 -19.83 7.58 2.69
N LEU A 297 -19.11 7.82 1.59
CA LEU A 297 -17.64 7.81 1.59
C LEU A 297 -17.06 8.96 2.44
N GLU A 298 -17.72 10.13 2.47
CA GLU A 298 -17.36 11.21 3.37
C GLU A 298 -17.57 10.83 4.84
N ALA A 299 -18.72 10.22 5.16
CA ALA A 299 -19.03 9.76 6.52
C ALA A 299 -18.07 8.63 6.98
N LEU A 300 -17.59 7.79 6.09
CA LEU A 300 -16.56 6.79 6.34
C LEU A 300 -15.12 7.36 6.34
N GLY A 301 -14.93 8.63 5.99
CA GLY A 301 -13.63 9.28 5.91
C GLY A 301 -12.77 8.81 4.75
N ILE A 302 -13.37 8.21 3.72
CA ILE A 302 -12.69 7.69 2.52
C ILE A 302 -12.62 8.76 1.41
N LEU A 303 -13.66 9.59 1.29
CA LEU A 303 -13.81 10.50 0.14
C LEU A 303 -12.60 11.42 -0.07
N SER A 304 -11.96 11.86 1.01
CA SER A 304 -10.80 12.75 0.93
C SER A 304 -9.53 12.05 0.41
N ASP A 305 -9.52 10.73 0.41
CA ASP A 305 -8.37 9.90 0.01
C ASP A 305 -8.54 9.36 -1.42
N LEU A 306 -9.70 9.61 -2.05
CA LEU A 306 -9.93 9.25 -3.45
C LEU A 306 -9.25 10.25 -4.38
N ASP A 307 -8.45 9.73 -5.28
CA ASP A 307 -7.99 10.46 -6.47
C ASP A 307 -9.02 10.33 -7.62
N PRO A 308 -8.96 11.17 -8.66
CA PRO A 308 -9.78 10.98 -9.86
C PRO A 308 -9.61 9.56 -10.41
N ILE A 309 -10.70 8.93 -10.85
CA ILE A 309 -10.70 7.52 -11.23
C ILE A 309 -9.74 7.22 -12.38
N ASP A 310 -9.58 8.16 -13.31
CA ASP A 310 -8.65 8.11 -14.44
C ASP A 310 -7.16 8.20 -14.03
N SER A 311 -6.88 8.52 -12.77
CA SER A 311 -5.52 8.50 -12.23
C SER A 311 -5.06 7.13 -11.75
N TYR A 312 -6.00 6.19 -11.59
CA TYR A 312 -5.67 4.83 -11.18
C TYR A 312 -5.29 3.98 -12.40
N GLN A 313 -4.13 3.33 -12.34
CA GLN A 313 -3.65 2.42 -13.39
C GLN A 313 -4.19 1.00 -13.24
N SER A 314 -4.74 0.69 -12.08
CA SER A 314 -5.27 -0.63 -11.75
C SER A 314 -6.27 -0.51 -10.61
N ARG A 315 -7.01 -1.61 -10.37
CA ARG A 315 -7.93 -1.71 -9.24
C ARG A 315 -7.30 -1.34 -7.92
N VAL A 316 -7.98 -0.48 -7.16
CA VAL A 316 -7.59 -0.02 -5.83
C VAL A 316 -8.67 -0.42 -4.81
N ASP A 317 -8.24 -0.89 -3.65
CA ASP A 317 -9.12 -1.33 -2.58
C ASP A 317 -8.89 -0.48 -1.31
N PHE A 318 -9.94 0.22 -0.87
CA PHE A 318 -10.01 0.86 0.45
C PHE A 318 -10.66 -0.11 1.42
N ARG A 319 -9.91 -0.71 2.33
CA ARG A 319 -10.39 -1.80 3.17
C ARG A 319 -10.34 -1.48 4.65
N ASN A 320 -11.14 -2.23 5.41
CA ASN A 320 -11.12 -2.22 6.88
C ASN A 320 -11.59 -0.91 7.53
N VAL A 321 -12.46 -0.16 6.89
CA VAL A 321 -13.15 0.93 7.56
C VAL A 321 -14.27 0.32 8.40
N VAL A 322 -14.23 0.55 9.72
CA VAL A 322 -15.22 -0.01 10.64
C VAL A 322 -16.16 1.07 11.13
N ALA A 323 -17.44 0.83 10.91
CA ALA A 323 -18.50 1.76 11.29
C ALA A 323 -19.68 1.01 11.93
N GLU A 324 -20.42 1.72 12.79
CA GLU A 324 -21.69 1.27 13.32
C GLU A 324 -22.83 1.86 12.49
N TYR A 325 -23.81 1.03 12.13
CA TYR A 325 -25.03 1.44 11.46
C TYR A 325 -26.22 0.66 12.03
N GLN A 326 -27.26 1.35 12.49
CA GLN A 326 -28.46 0.77 13.09
C GLN A 326 -28.17 -0.22 14.24
N GLY A 327 -27.12 0.03 15.05
CA GLY A 327 -26.72 -0.80 16.19
C GLY A 327 -25.93 -2.06 15.80
N THR A 328 -25.61 -2.23 14.52
CA THR A 328 -24.76 -3.33 14.03
C THR A 328 -23.42 -2.74 13.53
N THR A 329 -22.33 -3.44 13.83
CA THR A 329 -21.02 -3.02 13.38
C THR A 329 -20.65 -3.72 12.09
N TYR A 330 -20.22 -2.95 11.10
CA TYR A 330 -19.80 -3.43 9.79
C TYR A 330 -18.36 -3.06 9.49
N ARG A 331 -17.74 -3.90 8.67
CA ARG A 331 -16.48 -3.58 7.99
C ARG A 331 -16.79 -3.22 6.56
N PHE A 332 -16.51 -1.98 6.20
CA PHE A 332 -16.67 -1.48 4.85
C PHE A 332 -15.37 -1.64 4.05
N ALA A 333 -15.54 -1.93 2.77
CA ALA A 333 -14.49 -1.90 1.77
C ALA A 333 -15.02 -1.22 0.51
N LEU A 334 -14.28 -0.23 0.01
CA LEU A 334 -14.54 0.35 -1.31
C LEU A 334 -13.52 -0.22 -2.30
N ILE A 335 -14.03 -0.69 -3.42
CA ILE A 335 -13.24 -1.12 -4.56
C ILE A 335 -13.44 -0.09 -5.67
N VAL A 336 -12.35 0.41 -6.21
CA VAL A 336 -12.33 1.30 -7.38
C VAL A 336 -11.68 0.53 -8.53
N THR A 337 -12.41 0.38 -9.63
CA THR A 337 -11.93 -0.27 -10.86
C THR A 337 -11.92 0.78 -11.95
N PRO A 338 -10.71 1.19 -12.46
CA PRO A 338 -10.57 2.15 -13.54
C PRO A 338 -10.84 1.53 -14.92
#